data_44abc6cdbd238ea5d6e3a5325e6fb8d9
#
_entry.id   44abc6cdbd238ea5d6e3a5325e6fb8d9
#
_cell.length_a   1.000
_cell.length_b   1.000
_cell.length_c   1.000
_cell.angle_alpha   90.00
_cell.angle_beta   90.00
_cell.angle_gamma   90.00
#
_symmetry.space_group_name_H-M   'P 1'
#
loop_
_entity.id
_entity.type
_entity.pdbx_description
1 polymer ?
#
loop_
_entity_poly.entity_id
_entity_poly.type
_entity_poly.pdbx_seq_one_letter_code
_entity_poly.pdbx_strand_id
1 'polypeptide(L)'
;FLLGAVSFAVMFLFAQPLADLQGDGMAVYAVQAIAPACFFVCVLSTFRGYAQGHSNMVPTAVSQIIEALGKLIIGLALAWFLVQQGMSSAFSAAGAIFGVTCGAGICLIYLIADHVRRRRSETGRLDDAPEDHGVILKKLMVIAVPITLCASVTPITSWLDTAQVQNILRDIMGAQPAEWYEAQSVVDPVVAAYGAYQKAITIYNLPSSFMVAITASVVPA
;
A
#
# COMPACT_ATOMS: atom_id res chain seq x y z
N PHE A 1 -7.59 4.04 -14.33
CA PHE A 1 -6.27 3.92 -14.98
C PHE A 1 -5.47 5.22 -14.88
N LEU A 2 -6.00 6.37 -15.29
CA LEU A 2 -5.29 7.66 -15.25
C LEU A 2 -4.80 8.02 -13.84
N LEU A 3 -5.66 7.92 -12.83
CA LEU A 3 -5.29 8.19 -11.45
C LEU A 3 -4.17 7.27 -10.95
N GLY A 4 -4.24 5.98 -11.27
CA GLY A 4 -3.19 5.03 -10.92
C GLY A 4 -1.86 5.33 -11.61
N ALA A 5 -1.89 5.68 -12.89
CA ALA A 5 -0.69 6.06 -13.65
C ALA A 5 -0.07 7.37 -13.11
N VAL A 6 -0.89 8.36 -12.79
CA VAL A 6 -0.43 9.61 -12.18
C VAL A 6 0.17 9.36 -10.80
N SER A 7 -0.50 8.56 -9.95
CA SER A 7 0.01 8.22 -8.61
C SER A 7 1.35 7.47 -8.69
N PHE A 8 1.47 6.51 -9.61
CA PHE A 8 2.72 5.81 -9.87
C PHE A 8 3.82 6.79 -10.30
N ALA A 9 3.54 7.64 -11.31
CA ALA A 9 4.52 8.59 -11.82
C ALA A 9 4.96 9.60 -10.75
N VAL A 10 4.03 10.15 -9.97
CA VAL A 10 4.32 11.07 -8.87
C VAL A 10 5.20 10.36 -7.82
N MET A 11 4.79 9.18 -7.36
CA MET A 11 5.56 8.46 -6.34
C MET A 11 6.95 8.06 -6.82
N PHE A 12 7.09 7.66 -8.08
CA PHE A 12 8.38 7.27 -8.65
C PHE A 12 9.33 8.47 -8.87
N LEU A 13 8.80 9.57 -9.41
CA LEU A 13 9.57 10.78 -9.68
C LEU A 13 9.95 11.56 -8.42
N PHE A 14 9.05 11.56 -7.43
CA PHE A 14 9.26 12.26 -6.16
C PHE A 14 9.74 11.34 -5.04
N ALA A 15 10.28 10.15 -5.38
CA ALA A 15 10.78 9.20 -4.39
C ALA A 15 11.89 9.80 -3.51
N GLN A 16 12.85 10.53 -4.11
CA GLN A 16 13.93 11.19 -3.38
C GLN A 16 13.42 12.25 -2.41
N PRO A 17 12.66 13.29 -2.84
CA PRO A 17 12.11 14.28 -1.92
C PRO A 17 11.25 13.69 -0.80
N LEU A 18 10.52 12.61 -1.07
CA LEU A 18 9.69 11.94 -0.06
C LEU A 18 10.52 11.22 0.99
N ALA A 19 11.64 10.59 0.60
CA ALA A 19 12.56 9.94 1.52
C ALA A 19 13.29 10.97 2.38
N ASP A 20 13.77 12.06 1.78
CA ASP A 20 14.47 13.16 2.48
C ASP A 20 13.54 13.82 3.52
N LEU A 21 12.25 14.01 3.20
CA LEU A 21 11.26 14.52 4.14
C LEU A 21 11.01 13.58 5.34
N GLN A 22 11.23 12.27 5.16
CA GLN A 22 11.14 11.29 6.25
C GLN A 22 12.43 11.21 7.08
N GLY A 23 13.51 11.86 6.64
CA GLY A 23 14.80 11.83 7.31
C GLY A 23 15.60 10.54 7.10
N ASP A 24 15.24 9.75 6.09
CA ASP A 24 15.92 8.50 5.71
C ASP A 24 16.08 8.45 4.18
N GLY A 25 17.22 8.93 3.67
CA GLY A 25 17.52 8.91 2.24
C GLY A 25 17.61 7.49 1.66
N MET A 26 17.95 6.49 2.48
CA MET A 26 17.99 5.09 2.04
C MET A 26 16.58 4.52 1.75
N ALA A 27 15.52 5.16 2.25
CA ALA A 27 14.15 4.77 1.98
C ALA A 27 13.72 4.95 0.51
N VAL A 28 14.50 5.67 -0.30
CA VAL A 28 14.21 5.89 -1.73
C VAL A 28 13.98 4.58 -2.47
N TYR A 29 14.81 3.58 -2.25
CA TYR A 29 14.68 2.27 -2.90
C TYR A 29 13.36 1.58 -2.53
N ALA A 30 12.93 1.74 -1.28
CA ALA A 30 11.67 1.21 -0.80
C ALA A 30 10.46 1.93 -1.42
N VAL A 31 10.54 3.28 -1.54
CA VAL A 31 9.49 4.09 -2.19
C VAL A 31 9.38 3.76 -3.67
N GLN A 32 10.50 3.58 -4.37
CA GLN A 32 10.50 3.17 -5.76
C GLN A 32 9.96 1.74 -5.96
N ALA A 33 10.27 0.83 -5.04
CA ALA A 33 9.78 -0.55 -5.08
C ALA A 33 8.26 -0.66 -4.89
N ILE A 34 7.64 0.23 -4.09
CA ILE A 34 6.19 0.24 -3.85
C ILE A 34 5.43 1.08 -4.88
N ALA A 35 6.07 1.99 -5.60
CA ALA A 35 5.41 2.89 -6.54
C ALA A 35 4.53 2.13 -7.58
N PRO A 36 4.96 1.02 -8.22
CA PRO A 36 4.10 0.28 -9.14
C PRO A 36 2.87 -0.33 -8.49
N ALA A 37 2.93 -0.62 -7.16
CA ALA A 37 1.77 -1.14 -6.44
C ALA A 37 0.61 -0.15 -6.44
N CYS A 38 0.88 1.17 -6.40
CA CYS A 38 -0.16 2.20 -6.48
C CYS A 38 -0.99 2.07 -7.76
N PHE A 39 -0.34 1.81 -8.90
CA PHE A 39 -1.05 1.55 -10.16
C PHE A 39 -1.91 0.28 -10.06
N PHE A 40 -1.33 -0.82 -9.61
CA PHE A 40 -2.06 -2.08 -9.50
C PHE A 40 -3.26 -1.98 -8.55
N VAL A 41 -3.10 -1.32 -7.40
CA VAL A 41 -4.18 -1.14 -6.42
C VAL A 41 -5.32 -0.31 -7.00
N CYS A 42 -5.06 0.74 -7.77
CA CYS A 42 -6.10 1.51 -8.45
C CYS A 42 -6.90 0.66 -9.45
N VAL A 43 -6.24 -0.25 -10.16
CA VAL A 43 -6.91 -1.16 -11.08
C VAL A 43 -7.70 -2.23 -10.31
N LEU A 44 -7.09 -2.82 -9.27
CA LEU A 44 -7.73 -3.80 -8.40
C LEU A 44 -9.03 -3.27 -7.77
N SER A 45 -9.01 -2.01 -7.30
CA SER A 45 -10.18 -1.39 -6.67
C SER A 45 -11.36 -1.29 -7.63
N THR A 46 -11.12 -1.10 -8.93
CA THR A 46 -12.17 -1.07 -9.96
C THR A 46 -12.85 -2.44 -10.09
N PHE A 47 -12.06 -3.53 -10.17
CA PHE A 47 -12.61 -4.89 -10.26
C PHE A 47 -13.33 -5.31 -8.99
N ARG A 48 -12.77 -4.96 -7.81
CA ARG A 48 -13.42 -5.22 -6.52
C ARG A 48 -14.73 -4.45 -6.40
N GLY A 49 -14.75 -3.17 -6.76
CA GLY A 49 -15.96 -2.35 -6.76
C GLY A 49 -17.03 -2.89 -7.69
N TYR A 50 -16.65 -3.38 -8.88
CA TYR A 50 -17.57 -4.03 -9.80
C TYR A 50 -18.22 -5.28 -9.18
N ALA A 51 -17.42 -6.18 -8.58
CA ALA A 51 -17.91 -7.39 -7.94
C ALA A 51 -18.83 -7.07 -6.75
N GLN A 52 -18.47 -6.09 -5.92
CA GLN A 52 -19.27 -5.64 -4.78
C GLN A 52 -20.59 -5.01 -5.23
N GLY A 53 -20.61 -4.24 -6.32
CA GLY A 53 -21.82 -3.66 -6.91
C GLY A 53 -22.82 -4.72 -7.39
N HIS A 54 -22.34 -5.92 -7.72
CA HIS A 54 -23.17 -7.08 -8.04
C HIS A 54 -23.50 -7.95 -6.80
N SER A 55 -23.34 -7.40 -5.59
CA SER A 55 -23.56 -8.09 -4.31
C SER A 55 -22.74 -9.38 -4.16
N ASN A 56 -21.61 -9.48 -4.88
CA ASN A 56 -20.73 -10.64 -4.84
C ASN A 56 -19.42 -10.29 -4.15
N MET A 57 -19.31 -10.63 -2.86
CA MET A 57 -18.12 -10.36 -2.04
C MET A 57 -17.02 -11.41 -2.20
N VAL A 58 -17.29 -12.56 -2.80
CA VAL A 58 -16.33 -13.68 -2.91
C VAL A 58 -15.06 -13.30 -3.68
N PRO A 59 -15.12 -12.67 -4.87
CA PRO A 59 -13.90 -12.27 -5.59
C PRO A 59 -13.06 -11.27 -4.80
N THR A 60 -13.71 -10.36 -4.06
CA THR A 60 -13.03 -9.39 -3.20
C THR A 60 -12.28 -10.09 -2.06
N ALA A 61 -12.94 -10.99 -1.33
CA ALA A 61 -12.33 -11.72 -0.22
C ALA A 61 -11.14 -12.59 -0.70
N VAL A 62 -11.35 -13.39 -1.75
CA VAL A 62 -10.28 -14.24 -2.31
C VAL A 62 -9.10 -13.41 -2.81
N SER A 63 -9.37 -12.28 -3.48
CA SER A 63 -8.33 -11.39 -3.98
C SER A 63 -7.48 -10.80 -2.84
N GLN A 64 -8.08 -10.46 -1.71
CA GLN A 64 -7.35 -9.96 -0.53
C GLN A 64 -6.46 -11.03 0.10
N ILE A 65 -6.92 -12.28 0.15
CA ILE A 65 -6.11 -13.40 0.63
C ILE A 65 -4.91 -13.64 -0.30
N ILE A 66 -5.13 -13.67 -1.62
CA ILE A 66 -4.06 -13.84 -2.61
C ILE A 66 -3.03 -12.72 -2.50
N GLU A 67 -3.49 -11.47 -2.38
CA GLU A 67 -2.62 -10.31 -2.21
C GLU A 67 -1.80 -10.42 -0.92
N ALA A 68 -2.43 -10.78 0.21
CA ALA A 68 -1.75 -10.91 1.50
C ALA A 68 -0.71 -12.04 1.49
N LEU A 69 -1.05 -13.20 0.95
CA LEU A 69 -0.12 -14.32 0.79
C LEU A 69 1.01 -14.00 -0.19
N GLY A 70 0.68 -13.36 -1.31
CA GLY A 70 1.65 -12.96 -2.32
C GLY A 70 2.72 -12.03 -1.74
N LYS A 71 2.30 -10.95 -1.07
CA LYS A 71 3.25 -10.02 -0.44
C LYS A 71 4.07 -10.67 0.68
N LEU A 72 3.48 -11.57 1.46
CA LEU A 72 4.19 -12.27 2.53
C LEU A 72 5.26 -13.22 1.95
N ILE A 73 4.86 -14.11 1.04
CA ILE A 73 5.74 -15.15 0.51
C ILE A 73 6.85 -14.53 -0.35
N ILE A 74 6.48 -13.67 -1.30
CA ILE A 74 7.44 -13.08 -2.24
C ILE A 74 8.31 -12.05 -1.53
N GLY A 75 7.73 -11.20 -0.66
CA GLY A 75 8.48 -10.21 0.09
C GLY A 75 9.51 -10.85 1.01
N LEU A 76 9.12 -11.90 1.75
CA LEU A 76 10.04 -12.61 2.63
C LEU A 76 11.13 -13.37 1.84
N ALA A 77 10.76 -14.01 0.74
CA ALA A 77 11.71 -14.72 -0.12
C ALA A 77 12.74 -13.77 -0.74
N LEU A 78 12.31 -12.61 -1.26
CA LEU A 78 13.20 -11.60 -1.82
C LEU A 78 14.11 -10.99 -0.75
N ALA A 79 13.57 -10.64 0.41
CA ALA A 79 14.37 -10.10 1.51
C ALA A 79 15.45 -11.11 1.94
N TRP A 80 15.07 -12.37 2.14
CA TRP A 80 15.99 -13.43 2.53
C TRP A 80 17.09 -13.66 1.48
N PHE A 81 16.70 -13.71 0.20
CA PHE A 81 17.64 -13.90 -0.91
C PHE A 81 18.67 -12.75 -1.00
N LEU A 82 18.21 -11.48 -0.88
CA LEU A 82 19.09 -10.30 -0.95
C LEU A 82 20.03 -10.22 0.26
N VAL A 83 19.57 -10.58 1.46
CA VAL A 83 20.42 -10.66 2.66
C VAL A 83 21.52 -11.72 2.47
N GLN A 84 21.20 -12.88 1.90
CA GLN A 84 22.20 -13.91 1.63
C GLN A 84 23.26 -13.50 0.61
N GLN A 85 22.89 -12.61 -0.32
CA GLN A 85 23.84 -12.06 -1.29
C GLN A 85 24.73 -10.94 -0.70
N GLY A 86 24.59 -10.62 0.58
CA GLY A 86 25.37 -9.56 1.23
C GLY A 86 24.99 -8.14 0.79
N MET A 87 23.80 -7.96 0.21
CA MET A 87 23.29 -6.65 -0.17
C MET A 87 22.99 -5.80 1.07
N SER A 88 23.03 -4.46 0.91
CA SER A 88 22.76 -3.54 2.01
C SER A 88 21.36 -3.76 2.60
N SER A 89 21.18 -3.37 3.86
CA SER A 89 19.88 -3.46 4.55
C SER A 89 18.77 -2.70 3.82
N ALA A 90 19.09 -1.57 3.19
CA ALA A 90 18.17 -0.78 2.40
C ALA A 90 17.65 -1.53 1.16
N PHE A 91 18.55 -2.22 0.43
CA PHE A 91 18.16 -3.05 -0.71
C PHE A 91 17.32 -4.27 -0.30
N SER A 92 17.67 -4.88 0.83
CA SER A 92 16.90 -6.02 1.36
C SER A 92 15.50 -5.60 1.80
N ALA A 93 15.38 -4.42 2.41
CA ALA A 93 14.10 -3.82 2.75
C ALA A 93 13.27 -3.47 1.50
N ALA A 94 13.89 -2.88 0.47
CA ALA A 94 13.24 -2.61 -0.81
C ALA A 94 12.73 -3.89 -1.48
N GLY A 95 13.50 -4.99 -1.41
CA GLY A 95 13.08 -6.30 -1.89
C GLY A 95 11.87 -6.85 -1.15
N ALA A 96 11.82 -6.71 0.18
CA ALA A 96 10.65 -7.08 0.97
C ALA A 96 9.41 -6.28 0.54
N ILE A 97 9.56 -4.97 0.34
CA ILE A 97 8.48 -4.07 -0.06
C ILE A 97 8.05 -4.35 -1.52
N PHE A 98 8.98 -4.71 -2.41
CA PHE A 98 8.63 -5.12 -3.78
C PHE A 98 7.70 -6.35 -3.82
N GLY A 99 7.72 -7.17 -2.78
CA GLY A 99 6.74 -8.24 -2.58
C GLY A 99 5.29 -7.74 -2.58
N VAL A 100 5.03 -6.50 -2.11
CA VAL A 100 3.70 -5.87 -2.16
C VAL A 100 3.28 -5.64 -3.62
N THR A 101 4.19 -5.12 -4.44
CA THR A 101 3.96 -4.90 -5.87
C THR A 101 3.67 -6.21 -6.60
N CYS A 102 4.45 -7.26 -6.34
CA CYS A 102 4.23 -8.59 -6.90
C CYS A 102 2.89 -9.20 -6.45
N GLY A 103 2.57 -9.10 -5.15
CA GLY A 103 1.31 -9.58 -4.60
C GLY A 103 0.09 -8.90 -5.25
N ALA A 104 0.15 -7.58 -5.43
CA ALA A 104 -0.88 -6.82 -6.14
C ALA A 104 -0.98 -7.23 -7.61
N GLY A 105 0.14 -7.49 -8.29
CA GLY A 105 0.18 -7.97 -9.67
C GLY A 105 -0.49 -9.33 -9.84
N ILE A 106 -0.16 -10.30 -8.98
CA ILE A 106 -0.77 -11.64 -9.00
C ILE A 106 -2.28 -11.55 -8.71
N CYS A 107 -2.66 -10.73 -7.73
CA CYS A 107 -4.05 -10.48 -7.41
C CYS A 107 -4.81 -9.89 -8.61
N LEU A 108 -4.21 -8.97 -9.34
CA LEU A 108 -4.80 -8.38 -10.55
C LEU A 108 -5.05 -9.44 -11.63
N ILE A 109 -4.08 -10.32 -11.87
CA ILE A 109 -4.24 -11.43 -12.83
C ILE A 109 -5.43 -12.32 -12.43
N TYR A 110 -5.54 -12.65 -11.13
CA TYR A 110 -6.67 -13.43 -10.62
C TYR A 110 -8.01 -12.74 -10.88
N LEU A 111 -8.14 -11.44 -10.56
CA LEU A 111 -9.39 -10.69 -10.74
C LEU A 111 -9.78 -10.53 -12.21
N ILE A 112 -8.80 -10.31 -13.10
CA ILE A 112 -9.06 -10.29 -14.55
C ILE A 112 -9.56 -11.65 -15.03
N ALA A 113 -8.93 -12.72 -14.59
CA ALA A 113 -9.33 -14.09 -14.97
C ALA A 113 -10.75 -14.42 -14.46
N ASP A 114 -11.07 -14.06 -13.22
CA ASP A 114 -12.42 -14.23 -12.64
C ASP A 114 -13.46 -13.39 -13.38
N HIS A 115 -13.15 -12.13 -13.68
CA HIS A 115 -14.04 -11.25 -14.44
C HIS A 115 -14.34 -11.79 -15.84
N VAL A 116 -13.31 -12.24 -16.58
CA VAL A 116 -13.48 -12.82 -17.92
C VAL A 116 -14.30 -14.10 -17.88
N ARG A 117 -14.08 -14.96 -16.87
CA ARG A 117 -14.86 -16.19 -16.69
C ARG A 117 -16.34 -15.89 -16.45
N ARG A 118 -16.65 -14.93 -15.56
CA ARG A 118 -18.03 -14.55 -15.21
C ARG A 118 -18.74 -13.89 -16.38
N ARG A 119 -18.08 -12.99 -17.09
CA ARG A 119 -18.63 -12.33 -18.27
C ARG A 119 -19.02 -13.30 -19.38
N ARG A 120 -18.34 -14.44 -19.49
CA ARG A 120 -18.72 -15.52 -20.43
C ARG A 120 -19.98 -16.29 -19.96
N SER A 121 -20.25 -16.32 -18.67
CA SER A 121 -21.42 -17.00 -18.09
C SER A 121 -22.66 -16.10 -17.99
N GLU A 122 -22.47 -14.78 -17.93
CA GLU A 122 -23.53 -13.80 -17.88
C GLU A 122 -23.97 -13.37 -19.28
N THR A 123 -24.73 -14.23 -19.96
CA THR A 123 -25.52 -13.87 -21.15
C THR A 123 -26.86 -13.24 -20.76
N GLY A 124 -26.91 -12.54 -19.64
CA GLY A 124 -28.09 -11.87 -19.08
C GLY A 124 -28.23 -10.44 -19.62
N ARG A 125 -29.38 -10.20 -20.19
CA ARG A 125 -29.96 -8.96 -20.69
C ARG A 125 -29.76 -7.80 -19.70
N LEU A 126 -29.01 -6.80 -20.09
CA LEU A 126 -29.08 -5.48 -19.47
C LEU A 126 -30.31 -4.78 -20.06
N ASP A 127 -31.41 -4.85 -19.36
CA ASP A 127 -32.72 -4.27 -19.78
C ASP A 127 -32.89 -2.81 -19.30
N ASP A 128 -31.90 -2.26 -18.60
CA ASP A 128 -31.96 -0.88 -18.14
C ASP A 128 -31.28 0.07 -19.13
N ALA A 129 -31.99 1.14 -19.48
CA ALA A 129 -31.42 2.22 -20.27
C ALA A 129 -30.20 2.81 -19.54
N PRO A 130 -29.06 2.98 -20.23
CA PRO A 130 -27.85 3.49 -19.57
C PRO A 130 -28.10 4.90 -19.03
N GLU A 131 -27.94 5.08 -17.71
CA GLU A 131 -27.91 6.43 -17.12
C GLU A 131 -26.76 7.24 -17.73
N ASP A 132 -26.97 8.55 -17.89
CA ASP A 132 -25.93 9.46 -18.38
C ASP A 132 -24.68 9.36 -17.50
N HIS A 133 -23.53 9.09 -18.13
CA HIS A 133 -22.24 8.94 -17.45
C HIS A 133 -21.86 10.14 -16.57
N GLY A 134 -22.31 11.37 -16.95
CA GLY A 134 -22.10 12.57 -16.16
C GLY A 134 -22.83 12.56 -14.82
N VAL A 135 -24.06 12.04 -14.80
CA VAL A 135 -24.88 11.92 -13.58
C VAL A 135 -24.27 10.89 -12.64
N ILE A 136 -23.86 9.74 -13.17
CA ILE A 136 -23.22 8.67 -12.38
C ILE A 136 -21.91 9.19 -11.75
N LEU A 137 -21.06 9.85 -12.55
CA LEU A 137 -19.80 10.41 -12.07
C LEU A 137 -20.02 11.44 -10.96
N LYS A 138 -21.01 12.34 -11.13
CA LYS A 138 -21.35 13.33 -10.09
C LYS A 138 -21.81 12.67 -8.79
N LYS A 139 -22.71 11.69 -8.86
CA LYS A 139 -23.17 10.93 -7.68
C LYS A 139 -21.97 10.25 -6.97
N LEU A 140 -21.10 9.59 -7.72
CA LEU A 140 -19.87 8.97 -7.23
C LEU A 140 -18.94 9.96 -6.52
N MET A 141 -18.66 11.11 -7.14
CA MET A 141 -17.76 12.13 -6.59
C MET A 141 -18.29 12.72 -5.27
N VAL A 142 -19.60 13.00 -5.20
CA VAL A 142 -20.23 13.53 -3.99
C VAL A 142 -20.06 12.59 -2.79
N ILE A 143 -20.06 11.29 -3.01
CA ILE A 143 -19.88 10.29 -1.94
C ILE A 143 -18.39 9.99 -1.70
N ALA A 144 -17.62 9.82 -2.76
CA ALA A 144 -16.22 9.40 -2.66
C ALA A 144 -15.31 10.47 -2.05
N VAL A 145 -15.51 11.75 -2.39
CA VAL A 145 -14.64 12.84 -1.91
C VAL A 145 -14.65 12.96 -0.38
N PRO A 146 -15.81 13.08 0.30
CA PRO A 146 -15.81 13.16 1.76
C PRO A 146 -15.20 11.93 2.44
N ILE A 147 -15.52 10.72 1.95
CA ILE A 147 -14.98 9.47 2.50
C ILE A 147 -13.46 9.43 2.33
N THR A 148 -12.95 9.80 1.17
CA THR A 148 -11.50 9.82 0.90
C THR A 148 -10.79 10.84 1.78
N LEU A 149 -11.37 12.03 1.97
CA LEU A 149 -10.81 13.05 2.85
C LEU A 149 -10.74 12.56 4.31
N CYS A 150 -11.81 11.96 4.81
CA CYS A 150 -11.79 11.37 6.16
C CYS A 150 -10.77 10.23 6.28
N ALA A 151 -10.69 9.34 5.30
CA ALA A 151 -9.77 8.22 5.31
C ALA A 151 -8.29 8.64 5.18
N SER A 152 -8.00 9.79 4.57
CA SER A 152 -6.63 10.29 4.41
C SER A 152 -6.04 10.95 5.65
N VAL A 153 -6.86 11.29 6.65
CA VAL A 153 -6.39 11.92 7.89
C VAL A 153 -5.40 11.01 8.63
N THR A 154 -5.76 9.74 8.85
CA THR A 154 -4.90 8.79 9.59
C THR A 154 -3.53 8.58 8.94
N PRO A 155 -3.40 8.26 7.64
CA PRO A 155 -2.09 8.10 7.03
C PRO A 155 -1.26 9.40 6.99
N ILE A 156 -1.90 10.56 6.81
CA ILE A 156 -1.20 11.85 6.87
C ILE A 156 -0.65 12.09 8.28
N THR A 157 -1.46 11.88 9.33
CA THR A 157 -1.01 12.02 10.72
C THR A 157 0.15 11.06 11.03
N SER A 158 0.04 9.79 10.62
CA SER A 158 1.11 8.81 10.82
C SER A 158 2.41 9.18 10.11
N TRP A 159 2.30 9.79 8.93
CA TRP A 159 3.47 10.28 8.20
C TRP A 159 4.14 11.47 8.91
N LEU A 160 3.35 12.42 9.40
CA LEU A 160 3.85 13.56 10.21
C LEU A 160 4.49 13.08 11.50
N ASP A 161 3.86 12.13 12.21
CA ASP A 161 4.40 11.54 13.43
C ASP A 161 5.74 10.86 13.18
N THR A 162 5.88 10.15 12.05
CA THR A 162 7.16 9.52 11.67
C THR A 162 8.27 10.56 11.55
N ALA A 163 8.03 11.63 10.80
CA ALA A 163 9.02 12.69 10.59
C ALA A 163 9.37 13.41 11.91
N GLN A 164 8.37 13.71 12.74
CA GLN A 164 8.60 14.39 14.01
C GLN A 164 9.37 13.52 15.01
N VAL A 165 8.98 12.25 15.16
CA VAL A 165 9.64 11.33 16.11
C VAL A 165 11.09 11.08 15.71
N GLN A 166 11.39 10.93 14.43
CA GLN A 166 12.77 10.75 13.99
C GLN A 166 13.61 11.99 14.24
N ASN A 167 13.10 13.20 13.99
CA ASN A 167 13.81 14.44 14.27
C ASN A 167 14.07 14.63 15.78
N ILE A 168 13.07 14.40 16.63
CA ILE A 168 13.20 14.47 18.08
C ILE A 168 14.22 13.43 18.60
N LEU A 169 14.16 12.21 18.09
CA LEU A 169 15.14 11.17 18.44
C LEU A 169 16.56 11.58 18.06
N ARG A 170 16.73 12.20 16.91
CA ARG A 170 18.03 12.69 16.44
C ARG A 170 18.60 13.75 17.38
N ASP A 171 17.77 14.68 17.82
CA ASP A 171 18.15 15.73 18.76
C ASP A 171 18.52 15.15 20.15
N ILE A 172 17.70 14.25 20.68
CA ILE A 172 17.90 13.62 22.00
C ILE A 172 19.17 12.75 22.01
N MET A 173 19.40 12.00 20.94
CA MET A 173 20.55 11.10 20.82
C MET A 173 21.83 11.84 20.42
N GLY A 174 21.76 13.12 20.07
CA GLY A 174 22.90 13.89 19.55
C GLY A 174 23.45 13.28 18.27
N ALA A 175 22.60 12.64 17.48
CA ALA A 175 23.00 11.91 16.28
C ALA A 175 23.37 12.87 15.16
N GLN A 176 24.32 12.46 14.33
CA GLN A 176 24.69 13.19 13.12
C GLN A 176 23.52 13.21 12.11
N PRO A 177 23.52 14.16 11.16
CA PRO A 177 22.54 14.14 10.07
C PRO A 177 22.53 12.79 9.34
N ALA A 178 21.39 12.40 8.79
CA ALA A 178 21.24 11.10 8.10
C ALA A 178 22.27 10.89 7.00
N GLU A 179 22.55 11.94 6.23
CA GLU A 179 23.54 11.94 5.14
C GLU A 179 24.96 11.49 5.59
N TRP A 180 25.33 11.77 6.85
CA TRP A 180 26.62 11.36 7.38
C TRP A 180 26.75 9.83 7.51
N TYR A 181 25.67 9.18 7.98
CA TYR A 181 25.61 7.72 8.13
C TYR A 181 25.54 7.03 6.76
N GLU A 182 24.80 7.61 5.82
CA GLU A 182 24.69 7.13 4.45
C GLU A 182 26.06 7.16 3.73
N ALA A 183 26.79 8.26 3.83
CA ALA A 183 28.10 8.42 3.21
C ALA A 183 29.13 7.38 3.70
N GLN A 184 28.98 6.90 4.94
CA GLN A 184 29.87 5.91 5.55
C GLN A 184 29.32 4.49 5.52
N SER A 185 28.13 4.27 4.95
CA SER A 185 27.43 2.97 4.93
C SER A 185 27.22 2.37 6.34
N VAL A 186 27.08 3.22 7.35
CA VAL A 186 26.82 2.84 8.74
C VAL A 186 25.34 2.96 9.03
N VAL A 187 24.79 2.03 9.82
CA VAL A 187 23.37 2.05 10.21
C VAL A 187 23.11 3.27 11.10
N ASP A 188 22.15 4.12 10.69
CA ASP A 188 21.71 5.26 11.48
C ASP A 188 21.02 4.75 12.78
N PRO A 189 21.54 5.10 13.97
CA PRO A 189 20.99 4.64 15.23
C PRO A 189 19.56 5.15 15.47
N VAL A 190 19.18 6.30 14.91
CA VAL A 190 17.84 6.88 15.01
C VAL A 190 16.84 6.03 14.23
N VAL A 191 17.20 5.64 13.00
CA VAL A 191 16.37 4.76 12.16
C VAL A 191 16.20 3.38 12.81
N ALA A 192 17.27 2.85 13.42
CA ALA A 192 17.22 1.58 14.14
C ALA A 192 16.30 1.66 15.38
N ALA A 193 16.40 2.72 16.17
CA ALA A 193 15.56 2.96 17.34
C ALA A 193 14.08 3.15 16.95
N TYR A 194 13.83 3.92 15.90
CA TYR A 194 12.49 4.11 15.37
C TYR A 194 11.90 2.80 14.82
N GLY A 195 12.71 1.99 14.15
CA GLY A 195 12.30 0.67 13.68
C GLY A 195 11.90 -0.28 14.82
N ALA A 196 12.62 -0.24 15.95
CA ALA A 196 12.24 -1.01 17.14
C ALA A 196 10.91 -0.51 17.75
N TYR A 197 10.71 0.79 17.82
CA TYR A 197 9.46 1.41 18.25
C TYR A 197 8.29 1.01 17.37
N GLN A 198 8.43 1.03 16.05
CA GLN A 198 7.39 0.63 15.10
C GLN A 198 7.02 -0.85 15.22
N LYS A 199 7.98 -1.73 15.51
CA LYS A 199 7.70 -3.14 15.79
C LYS A 199 6.84 -3.29 17.04
N ALA A 200 7.13 -2.55 18.11
CA ALA A 200 6.33 -2.55 19.33
C ALA A 200 4.90 -2.06 19.09
N ILE A 201 4.74 -0.94 18.37
CA ILE A 201 3.42 -0.41 17.98
C ILE A 201 2.63 -1.41 17.13
N THR A 202 3.27 -2.11 16.21
CA THR A 202 2.60 -3.10 15.37
C THR A 202 2.00 -4.21 16.23
N ILE A 203 2.73 -4.71 17.22
CA ILE A 203 2.24 -5.72 18.17
C ILE A 203 1.11 -5.15 19.04
N TYR A 204 1.27 -3.92 19.53
CA TYR A 204 0.26 -3.24 20.34
C TYR A 204 -1.07 -3.05 19.59
N ASN A 205 -1.03 -2.74 18.29
CA ASN A 205 -2.22 -2.53 17.46
C ASN A 205 -2.86 -3.84 16.95
N LEU A 206 -2.25 -4.99 17.20
CA LEU A 206 -2.76 -6.28 16.74
C LEU A 206 -4.19 -6.57 17.20
N PRO A 207 -4.56 -6.39 18.51
CA PRO A 207 -5.94 -6.57 18.97
C PRO A 207 -6.94 -5.63 18.29
N SER A 208 -6.56 -4.36 18.11
CA SER A 208 -7.41 -3.37 17.42
C SER A 208 -7.69 -3.78 15.97
N SER A 209 -6.70 -4.32 15.27
CA SER A 209 -6.85 -4.79 13.89
C SER A 209 -7.85 -5.94 13.78
N PHE A 210 -7.85 -6.86 14.74
CA PHE A 210 -8.85 -7.92 14.81
C PHE A 210 -10.26 -7.38 15.03
N MET A 211 -10.42 -6.42 15.94
CA MET A 211 -11.72 -5.79 16.21
C MET A 211 -12.27 -5.08 14.96
N VAL A 212 -11.42 -4.33 14.25
CA VAL A 212 -11.81 -3.67 12.98
C VAL A 212 -12.22 -4.69 11.92
N ALA A 213 -11.48 -5.81 11.79
CA ALA A 213 -11.82 -6.85 10.82
C ALA A 213 -13.17 -7.51 11.11
N ILE A 214 -13.48 -7.79 12.39
CA ILE A 214 -14.78 -8.32 12.82
C ILE A 214 -15.89 -7.31 12.52
N THR A 215 -15.69 -6.04 12.89
CA THR A 215 -16.68 -4.98 12.63
C THR A 215 -16.97 -4.83 11.15
N ALA A 216 -15.94 -4.84 10.31
CA ALA A 216 -16.09 -4.75 8.86
C ALA A 216 -16.82 -5.95 8.24
N SER A 217 -16.80 -7.12 8.89
CA SER A 217 -17.52 -8.31 8.43
C SER A 217 -19.00 -8.32 8.84
N VAL A 218 -19.35 -7.64 9.94
CA VAL A 218 -20.72 -7.62 10.50
C VAL A 218 -21.58 -6.51 9.90
N VAL A 219 -21.00 -5.35 9.59
CA VAL A 219 -21.73 -4.17 9.09
C VAL A 219 -22.44 -4.37 7.74
N PRO A 220 -21.98 -5.19 6.80
CA PRO A 220 -22.70 -5.41 5.52
C PRO A 220 -23.87 -6.41 5.58
N ALA A 221 -24.18 -6.98 6.71
CA ALA A 221 -25.31 -7.90 6.91
C ALA A 221 -26.57 -7.17 7.34
#